data_05adfd90f791ef2df314bd39a40d2552
#
_entry.id   05adfd90f791ef2df314bd39a40d2552
#
_cell.length_a   1.000
_cell.length_b   1.000
_cell.length_c   1.000
_cell.angle_alpha   90.00
_cell.angle_beta   90.00
_cell.angle_gamma   90.00
#
_symmetry.space_group_name_H-M   'P 1'
#
loop_
_entity.id
_entity.type
_entity.pdbx_description
1 polymer ?
#
loop_
_entity_poly.entity_id
_entity_poly.type
_entity_poly.pdbx_seq_one_letter_code
_entity_poly.pdbx_strand_id
1 'polypeptide(L)'
;MATAAAGGHTRPMFIDVFDAVRSAHEWSARAPRHEGEFVFGPEAPETIVFGVFGDSVGCGLGVPSVERTFAGCVARGLAVSRRVVCRIRAVSGARGRGLALQRPAGDERFAAISIGTNDLIHGESLSDLEKSVCAFIEDLRGAERVVVLGPGDLTSATIVPSLLRPMIRSRVRACEDALRRAVGRFPHARHFGPTDLRQAMTPAHYAPDGFHPSESAHALIADAVLDRLVG
;
A
#
# COMPACT_ATOMS: atom_id res chain seq x y z
N MET A 1 -35.90 44.63 21.94
CA MET A 1 -34.79 44.12 21.17
C MET A 1 -34.22 42.88 21.88
N ALA A 2 -34.57 41.72 21.40
CA ALA A 2 -34.10 40.45 21.98
C ALA A 2 -33.10 39.82 20.98
N THR A 3 -31.84 39.72 21.37
CA THR A 3 -30.79 39.05 20.64
C THR A 3 -30.92 37.54 20.79
N ALA A 4 -31.28 36.87 19.71
CA ALA A 4 -31.27 35.40 19.65
C ALA A 4 -29.78 34.91 19.62
N ALA A 5 -29.38 34.19 20.67
CA ALA A 5 -28.13 33.47 20.72
C ALA A 5 -28.25 32.25 19.80
N ALA A 6 -27.43 32.21 18.75
CA ALA A 6 -27.29 31.06 17.92
C ALA A 6 -26.53 29.94 18.70
N GLY A 7 -27.29 28.96 19.19
CA GLY A 7 -26.77 27.76 19.81
C GLY A 7 -26.12 26.88 18.73
N GLY A 8 -24.80 27.02 18.57
CA GLY A 8 -24.01 26.10 17.77
C GLY A 8 -24.01 24.71 18.43
N HIS A 9 -24.78 23.77 17.88
CA HIS A 9 -24.72 22.37 18.28
C HIS A 9 -23.36 21.80 17.79
N THR A 10 -22.39 21.78 18.67
CA THR A 10 -21.18 20.96 18.43
C THR A 10 -21.60 19.49 18.45
N ARG A 11 -21.65 18.87 17.28
CA ARG A 11 -21.80 17.42 17.16
C ARG A 11 -20.68 16.77 17.99
N PRO A 12 -20.97 15.74 18.80
CA PRO A 12 -19.91 15.06 19.54
C PRO A 12 -18.91 14.42 18.56
N MET A 13 -17.62 14.69 18.76
CA MET A 13 -16.48 14.27 17.93
C MET A 13 -16.50 12.77 17.54
N PHE A 14 -17.09 11.92 18.38
CA PHE A 14 -17.24 10.49 18.11
C PHE A 14 -18.21 10.18 16.98
N ILE A 15 -19.27 10.94 16.79
CA ILE A 15 -20.25 10.75 15.71
C ILE A 15 -19.58 11.03 14.37
N ASP A 16 -18.75 12.08 14.29
CA ASP A 16 -18.06 12.45 13.05
C ASP A 16 -17.03 11.39 12.63
N VAL A 17 -16.36 10.73 13.61
CA VAL A 17 -15.39 9.63 13.32
C VAL A 17 -16.11 8.39 12.78
N PHE A 18 -17.24 7.99 13.39
CA PHE A 18 -18.02 6.84 12.92
C PHE A 18 -18.58 7.06 11.51
N ASP A 19 -19.07 8.26 11.24
CA ASP A 19 -19.60 8.62 9.91
C ASP A 19 -18.47 8.65 8.86
N ALA A 20 -17.30 9.16 9.19
CA ALA A 20 -16.12 9.14 8.32
C ALA A 20 -15.65 7.71 8.00
N VAL A 21 -15.57 6.85 9.02
CA VAL A 21 -15.17 5.44 8.83
C VAL A 21 -16.20 4.69 7.98
N ARG A 22 -17.49 4.91 8.22
CA ARG A 22 -18.56 4.31 7.42
C ARG A 22 -18.47 4.76 5.96
N SER A 23 -18.34 6.06 5.72
CA SER A 23 -18.23 6.64 4.38
C SER A 23 -16.99 6.12 3.64
N ALA A 24 -15.85 5.99 4.33
CA ALA A 24 -14.64 5.39 3.79
C ALA A 24 -14.86 3.92 3.40
N HIS A 25 -15.56 3.16 4.23
CA HIS A 25 -15.88 1.76 3.94
C HIS A 25 -16.82 1.63 2.74
N GLU A 26 -17.88 2.44 2.67
CA GLU A 26 -18.82 2.46 1.54
C GLU A 26 -18.14 2.87 0.23
N TRP A 27 -17.24 3.85 0.28
CA TRP A 27 -16.44 4.26 -0.88
C TRP A 27 -15.52 3.14 -1.32
N SER A 28 -14.76 2.56 -0.40
CA SER A 28 -13.82 1.46 -0.67
C SER A 28 -14.50 0.23 -1.30
N ALA A 29 -15.75 -0.06 -0.90
CA ALA A 29 -16.52 -1.17 -1.47
C ALA A 29 -16.84 -0.99 -2.97
N ARG A 30 -16.96 0.26 -3.44
CA ARG A 30 -17.32 0.63 -4.81
C ARG A 30 -16.13 1.09 -5.65
N ALA A 31 -15.02 1.44 -5.00
CA ALA A 31 -13.84 1.97 -5.67
C ALA A 31 -13.22 0.93 -6.62
N PRO A 32 -12.69 1.39 -7.77
CA PRO A 32 -12.00 0.51 -8.71
C PRO A 32 -10.81 -0.17 -8.04
N ARG A 33 -10.52 -1.37 -8.46
CA ARG A 33 -9.36 -2.17 -8.04
C ARG A 33 -8.92 -3.04 -9.21
N HIS A 34 -7.65 -3.40 -9.23
CA HIS A 34 -7.05 -4.10 -10.35
C HIS A 34 -6.53 -5.46 -9.90
N GLU A 35 -6.81 -6.50 -10.69
CA GLU A 35 -6.35 -7.87 -10.50
C GLU A 35 -6.09 -8.49 -11.87
N GLY A 36 -5.12 -9.39 -11.97
CA GLY A 36 -4.77 -10.07 -13.20
C GLY A 36 -3.46 -9.62 -13.82
N GLU A 37 -3.32 -9.80 -15.12
CA GLU A 37 -2.09 -9.51 -15.86
C GLU A 37 -2.29 -8.34 -16.82
N PHE A 38 -1.34 -7.43 -16.82
CA PHE A 38 -1.31 -6.23 -17.65
C PHE A 38 0.05 -6.13 -18.33
N VAL A 39 0.06 -5.85 -19.62
CA VAL A 39 1.28 -5.82 -20.43
C VAL A 39 1.70 -4.39 -20.69
N PHE A 40 2.99 -4.10 -20.46
CA PHE A 40 3.61 -2.80 -20.68
C PHE A 40 4.85 -2.93 -21.56
N GLY A 41 5.16 -1.88 -22.32
CA GLY A 41 6.32 -1.79 -23.21
C GLY A 41 6.11 -2.41 -24.57
N PRO A 42 7.15 -2.35 -25.42
CA PRO A 42 7.13 -2.90 -26.77
C PRO A 42 7.15 -4.42 -26.75
N GLU A 43 6.79 -5.04 -27.86
CA GLU A 43 7.16 -6.44 -28.09
C GLU A 43 8.67 -6.57 -28.12
N ALA A 44 9.20 -7.47 -27.29
CA ALA A 44 10.63 -7.72 -27.15
C ALA A 44 10.87 -9.21 -26.94
N PRO A 45 12.07 -9.72 -27.33
CA PRO A 45 12.44 -11.13 -27.13
C PRO A 45 12.42 -11.53 -25.64
N GLU A 46 12.79 -10.61 -24.76
CA GLU A 46 12.75 -10.81 -23.30
C GLU A 46 11.47 -10.23 -22.73
N THR A 47 10.72 -11.05 -22.04
CA THR A 47 9.59 -10.65 -21.21
C THR A 47 9.93 -10.89 -19.75
N ILE A 48 9.76 -9.87 -18.91
CA ILE A 48 9.92 -10.01 -17.47
C ILE A 48 8.57 -9.92 -16.77
N VAL A 49 8.45 -10.61 -15.64
CA VAL A 49 7.26 -10.56 -14.78
C VAL A 49 7.55 -9.69 -13.57
N PHE A 50 6.67 -8.72 -13.32
CA PHE A 50 6.61 -7.92 -12.10
C PHE A 50 5.37 -8.33 -11.30
N GLY A 51 5.57 -9.05 -10.20
CA GLY A 51 4.50 -9.48 -9.30
C GLY A 51 4.14 -8.41 -8.27
N VAL A 52 2.85 -8.18 -8.05
CA VAL A 52 2.34 -7.25 -7.04
C VAL A 52 1.37 -7.98 -6.12
N PHE A 53 1.68 -7.95 -4.83
CA PHE A 53 0.99 -8.69 -3.78
C PHE A 53 0.62 -7.77 -2.62
N GLY A 54 -0.18 -8.31 -1.69
CA GLY A 54 -0.51 -7.63 -0.45
C GLY A 54 -1.94 -7.10 -0.42
N ASP A 55 -2.12 -5.84 -0.05
CA ASP A 55 -3.40 -5.24 0.33
C ASP A 55 -4.00 -4.29 -0.72
N SER A 56 -4.84 -3.35 -0.27
CA SER A 56 -5.53 -2.38 -1.13
C SER A 56 -4.60 -1.45 -1.90
N VAL A 57 -3.41 -1.14 -1.37
CA VAL A 57 -2.41 -0.34 -2.09
C VAL A 57 -1.86 -1.14 -3.26
N GLY A 58 -1.61 -2.44 -3.06
CA GLY A 58 -1.16 -3.37 -4.10
C GLY A 58 -2.14 -3.48 -5.27
N CYS A 59 -3.44 -3.59 -5.00
CA CYS A 59 -4.45 -3.64 -6.04
C CYS A 59 -4.87 -2.26 -6.60
N GLY A 60 -4.21 -1.17 -6.17
CA GLY A 60 -4.48 0.17 -6.68
C GLY A 60 -5.90 0.65 -6.39
N LEU A 61 -6.44 0.35 -5.19
CA LEU A 61 -7.80 0.71 -4.80
C LEU A 61 -8.06 2.21 -4.94
N GLY A 62 -9.09 2.57 -5.69
CA GLY A 62 -9.51 3.95 -5.90
C GLY A 62 -8.85 4.65 -7.08
N VAL A 63 -7.89 4.03 -7.74
CA VAL A 63 -7.26 4.55 -8.96
C VAL A 63 -8.00 4.04 -10.18
N PRO A 64 -8.48 4.91 -11.10
CA PRO A 64 -9.38 4.49 -12.18
C PRO A 64 -8.78 3.51 -13.18
N SER A 65 -7.48 3.57 -13.44
CA SER A 65 -6.81 2.70 -14.40
C SER A 65 -5.50 2.14 -13.84
N VAL A 66 -5.14 0.94 -14.28
CA VAL A 66 -3.92 0.25 -13.82
C VAL A 66 -2.65 1.06 -14.11
N GLU A 67 -2.60 1.77 -15.23
CA GLU A 67 -1.46 2.57 -15.66
C GLU A 67 -1.11 3.70 -14.68
N ARG A 68 -2.08 4.11 -13.86
CA ARG A 68 -1.96 5.17 -12.86
C ARG A 68 -1.74 4.66 -11.45
N THR A 69 -1.85 3.34 -11.24
CA THR A 69 -1.45 2.71 -9.98
C THR A 69 0.08 2.71 -9.81
N PHE A 70 0.59 2.54 -8.59
CA PHE A 70 2.03 2.36 -8.43
C PHE A 70 2.52 1.14 -9.20
N ALA A 71 1.74 0.06 -9.24
CA ALA A 71 2.05 -1.15 -9.98
C ALA A 71 2.26 -0.88 -11.47
N GLY A 72 1.32 -0.19 -12.11
CA GLY A 72 1.41 0.19 -13.51
C GLY A 72 2.51 1.20 -13.81
N CYS A 73 2.73 2.18 -12.90
CA CYS A 73 3.83 3.14 -13.04
C CYS A 73 5.20 2.45 -12.94
N VAL A 74 5.39 1.52 -11.99
CA VAL A 74 6.62 0.70 -11.89
C VAL A 74 6.80 -0.16 -13.13
N ALA A 75 5.74 -0.88 -13.55
CA ALA A 75 5.81 -1.72 -14.74
C ALA A 75 6.23 -0.93 -16.00
N ARG A 76 5.68 0.27 -16.17
CA ARG A 76 6.07 1.18 -17.25
C ARG A 76 7.52 1.64 -17.14
N GLY A 77 7.99 1.94 -15.93
CA GLY A 77 9.40 2.29 -15.66
C GLY A 77 10.37 1.14 -15.99
N LEU A 78 9.96 -0.10 -15.70
CA LEU A 78 10.73 -1.30 -16.06
C LEU A 78 10.67 -1.61 -17.56
N ALA A 79 9.65 -1.13 -18.27
CA ALA A 79 9.34 -1.49 -19.66
C ALA A 79 10.02 -0.61 -20.72
N VAL A 80 11.02 0.21 -20.37
CA VAL A 80 11.66 1.17 -21.29
C VAL A 80 12.20 0.51 -22.57
N SER A 81 12.78 -0.72 -22.47
CA SER A 81 13.37 -1.43 -23.60
C SER A 81 12.98 -2.91 -23.66
N ARG A 82 11.97 -3.32 -22.90
CA ARG A 82 11.56 -4.73 -22.76
C ARG A 82 10.06 -4.85 -22.54
N ARG A 83 9.51 -6.03 -22.76
CA ARG A 83 8.14 -6.35 -22.41
C ARG A 83 8.04 -6.68 -20.92
N VAL A 84 7.07 -6.11 -20.23
CA VAL A 84 6.80 -6.35 -18.80
C VAL A 84 5.37 -6.85 -18.64
N VAL A 85 5.20 -8.00 -18.00
CA VAL A 85 3.90 -8.47 -17.50
C VAL A 85 3.80 -8.05 -16.04
N CYS A 86 2.92 -7.09 -15.75
CA CYS A 86 2.56 -6.71 -14.39
C CYS A 86 1.45 -7.63 -13.91
N ARG A 87 1.76 -8.51 -12.96
CA ARG A 87 0.81 -9.49 -12.41
C ARG A 87 0.36 -9.02 -11.02
N ILE A 88 -0.88 -8.56 -10.91
CA ILE A 88 -1.46 -8.08 -9.66
C ILE A 88 -2.30 -9.20 -9.03
N ARG A 89 -1.88 -9.65 -7.84
CA ARG A 89 -2.58 -10.64 -7.00
C ARG A 89 -2.94 -10.09 -5.62
N ALA A 90 -2.68 -8.80 -5.40
CA ALA A 90 -3.03 -8.11 -4.17
C ALA A 90 -4.55 -8.10 -3.93
N VAL A 91 -4.95 -8.26 -2.69
CA VAL A 91 -6.37 -8.35 -2.27
C VAL A 91 -6.67 -7.24 -1.26
N SER A 92 -7.63 -6.37 -1.59
CA SER A 92 -8.05 -5.29 -0.69
C SER A 92 -8.45 -5.85 0.69
N GLY A 93 -7.94 -5.24 1.76
CA GLY A 93 -8.18 -5.69 3.12
C GLY A 93 -7.28 -6.84 3.60
N ALA A 94 -6.36 -7.32 2.76
CA ALA A 94 -5.46 -8.41 3.15
C ALA A 94 -4.61 -8.03 4.36
N ARG A 95 -4.40 -9.01 5.24
CA ARG A 95 -3.50 -9.00 6.39
C ARG A 95 -2.35 -9.96 6.14
N GLY A 96 -1.28 -9.90 6.93
CA GLY A 96 -0.11 -10.76 6.77
C GLY A 96 -0.45 -12.23 6.54
N ARG A 97 -1.38 -12.78 7.33
CA ARG A 97 -1.87 -14.17 7.18
C ARG A 97 -2.53 -14.47 5.81
N GLY A 98 -3.02 -13.44 5.12
CA GLY A 98 -3.64 -13.58 3.80
C GLY A 98 -2.64 -13.65 2.64
N LEU A 99 -1.36 -13.32 2.87
CA LEU A 99 -0.33 -13.39 1.82
C LEU A 99 -0.21 -14.81 1.24
N ALA A 100 -0.25 -15.84 2.06
CA ALA A 100 -0.13 -17.23 1.63
C ALA A 100 -1.17 -17.65 0.58
N LEU A 101 -2.31 -16.94 0.48
CA LEU A 101 -3.36 -17.20 -0.50
C LEU A 101 -3.06 -16.59 -1.87
N GLN A 102 -2.15 -15.61 -1.95
CA GLN A 102 -1.85 -14.86 -3.17
C GLN A 102 -0.85 -15.57 -4.09
N ARG A 103 -0.14 -16.57 -3.59
CA ARG A 103 0.72 -17.55 -4.27
C ARG A 103 1.50 -16.98 -5.47
N PRO A 104 2.80 -16.64 -5.31
CA PRO A 104 3.65 -16.31 -6.44
C PRO A 104 3.66 -17.45 -7.48
N ALA A 105 3.84 -17.12 -8.75
CA ALA A 105 3.93 -18.13 -9.79
C ALA A 105 5.35 -18.71 -9.92
N GLY A 106 6.35 -18.02 -9.34
CA GLY A 106 7.74 -18.44 -9.33
C GLY A 106 8.54 -17.96 -10.55
N ASP A 107 7.91 -17.22 -11.46
CA ASP A 107 8.52 -16.59 -12.63
C ASP A 107 8.69 -15.07 -12.47
N GLU A 108 8.33 -14.53 -11.29
CA GLU A 108 8.50 -13.12 -10.98
C GLU A 108 9.99 -12.76 -10.91
N ARG A 109 10.45 -11.91 -11.82
CA ARG A 109 11.80 -11.34 -11.78
C ARG A 109 11.90 -10.24 -10.72
N PHE A 110 10.84 -9.44 -10.59
CA PHE A 110 10.69 -8.41 -9.59
C PHE A 110 9.36 -8.56 -8.87
N ALA A 111 9.32 -8.20 -7.58
CA ALA A 111 8.07 -8.23 -6.82
C ALA A 111 7.94 -7.05 -5.88
N ALA A 112 6.69 -6.62 -5.64
CA ALA A 112 6.31 -5.66 -4.60
C ALA A 112 5.21 -6.25 -3.71
N ILE A 113 5.35 -6.08 -2.39
CA ILE A 113 4.40 -6.56 -1.38
C ILE A 113 3.96 -5.36 -0.54
N SER A 114 2.70 -4.93 -0.61
CA SER A 114 2.14 -3.88 0.23
C SER A 114 1.37 -4.51 1.39
N ILE A 115 1.81 -4.32 2.65
CA ILE A 115 1.21 -5.03 3.78
C ILE A 115 1.43 -4.30 5.12
N GLY A 116 0.60 -4.61 6.10
CA GLY A 116 0.75 -4.17 7.48
C GLY A 116 -0.30 -3.17 7.94
N THR A 117 -0.89 -2.39 7.05
CA THR A 117 -1.95 -1.42 7.39
C THR A 117 -3.15 -2.11 8.03
N ASN A 118 -3.64 -3.19 7.42
CA ASN A 118 -4.79 -3.93 7.93
C ASN A 118 -4.46 -4.71 9.21
N ASP A 119 -3.23 -5.16 9.38
CA ASP A 119 -2.76 -5.79 10.63
C ASP A 119 -2.81 -4.79 11.78
N LEU A 120 -2.38 -3.54 11.56
CA LEU A 120 -2.46 -2.48 12.56
C LEU A 120 -3.90 -2.14 12.93
N ILE A 121 -4.80 -1.99 11.96
CA ILE A 121 -6.21 -1.64 12.16
C ILE A 121 -6.93 -2.72 12.97
N HIS A 122 -6.64 -3.99 12.69
CA HIS A 122 -7.30 -5.12 13.34
C HIS A 122 -6.58 -5.61 14.61
N GLY A 123 -5.47 -4.97 15.00
CA GLY A 123 -4.72 -5.34 16.20
C GLY A 123 -4.04 -6.71 16.11
N GLU A 124 -3.69 -7.16 14.90
CA GLU A 124 -2.99 -8.42 14.68
C GLU A 124 -1.58 -8.40 15.29
N SER A 125 -1.05 -9.58 15.54
CA SER A 125 0.30 -9.76 16.08
C SER A 125 1.35 -9.35 15.05
N LEU A 126 2.23 -8.40 15.42
CA LEU A 126 3.36 -8.01 14.57
C LEU A 126 4.39 -9.12 14.39
N SER A 127 4.51 -10.04 15.36
CA SER A 127 5.34 -11.25 15.24
C SER A 127 4.79 -12.19 14.16
N ASP A 128 3.47 -12.32 14.05
CA ASP A 128 2.87 -13.17 13.04
C ASP A 128 2.88 -12.50 11.65
N LEU A 129 2.77 -11.17 11.60
CA LEU A 129 3.03 -10.41 10.37
C LEU A 129 4.47 -10.63 9.89
N GLU A 130 5.47 -10.50 10.77
CA GLU A 130 6.88 -10.75 10.45
C GLU A 130 7.09 -12.16 9.87
N LYS A 131 6.53 -13.20 10.53
CA LYS A 131 6.61 -14.60 10.05
C LYS A 131 5.96 -14.78 8.67
N SER A 132 4.77 -14.20 8.48
CA SER A 132 4.04 -14.30 7.22
C SER A 132 4.81 -13.66 6.07
N VAL A 133 5.41 -12.47 6.31
CA VAL A 133 6.22 -11.77 5.32
C VAL A 133 7.50 -12.55 5.02
N CYS A 134 8.18 -13.10 6.03
CA CYS A 134 9.36 -13.97 5.81
C CYS A 134 9.00 -15.17 4.93
N ALA A 135 7.92 -15.89 5.25
CA ALA A 135 7.50 -17.04 4.47
C ALA A 135 7.20 -16.66 3.00
N PHE A 136 6.53 -15.52 2.80
CA PHE A 136 6.19 -15.06 1.46
C PHE A 136 7.41 -14.59 0.65
N ILE A 137 8.41 -13.94 1.28
CA ILE A 137 9.67 -13.58 0.61
C ILE A 137 10.44 -14.85 0.23
N GLU A 138 10.38 -15.90 1.05
CA GLU A 138 10.99 -17.20 0.72
C GLU A 138 10.32 -17.84 -0.50
N ASP A 139 9.01 -17.72 -0.66
CA ASP A 139 8.32 -18.18 -1.87
C ASP A 139 8.77 -17.38 -3.12
N LEU A 140 9.29 -16.16 -2.94
CA LEU A 140 9.84 -15.29 -3.98
C LEU A 140 11.38 -15.38 -4.09
N ARG A 141 12.02 -16.42 -3.56
CA ARG A 141 13.50 -16.56 -3.58
C ARG A 141 14.12 -16.56 -4.97
N GLY A 142 13.34 -16.85 -6.02
CA GLY A 142 13.76 -16.77 -7.43
C GLY A 142 13.76 -15.36 -8.01
N ALA A 143 13.15 -14.40 -7.34
CA ALA A 143 13.12 -13.02 -7.80
C ALA A 143 14.48 -12.33 -7.60
N GLU A 144 14.87 -11.47 -8.54
CA GLU A 144 16.10 -10.66 -8.41
C GLU A 144 15.97 -9.61 -7.31
N ARG A 145 14.76 -9.04 -7.18
CA ARG A 145 14.45 -8.05 -6.13
C ARG A 145 12.99 -8.16 -5.68
N VAL A 146 12.83 -8.02 -4.38
CA VAL A 146 11.52 -7.91 -3.72
C VAL A 146 11.48 -6.61 -2.90
N VAL A 147 10.47 -5.78 -3.08
CA VAL A 147 10.25 -4.58 -2.26
C VAL A 147 9.03 -4.79 -1.38
N VAL A 148 9.22 -4.68 -0.07
CA VAL A 148 8.13 -4.75 0.91
C VAL A 148 7.76 -3.33 1.34
N LEU A 149 6.54 -2.92 0.99
CA LEU A 149 5.96 -1.66 1.38
C LEU A 149 5.22 -1.84 2.72
N GLY A 150 5.64 -1.08 3.71
CA GLY A 150 4.97 -1.00 5.00
C GLY A 150 3.72 -0.11 4.96
N PRO A 151 3.04 0.04 6.12
CA PRO A 151 1.94 0.98 6.24
C PRO A 151 2.44 2.40 5.96
N GLY A 152 1.73 3.13 5.11
CA GLY A 152 2.06 4.52 4.81
C GLY A 152 2.01 5.43 6.06
N ASP A 153 2.23 6.74 5.89
CA ASP A 153 2.05 7.70 6.99
C ASP A 153 0.56 7.86 7.33
N LEU A 154 0.03 6.88 8.06
CA LEU A 154 -1.35 6.92 8.53
C LEU A 154 -1.66 8.14 9.41
N THR A 155 -0.64 8.84 9.93
CA THR A 155 -0.86 10.02 10.78
C THR A 155 -1.20 11.27 9.98
N SER A 156 -0.91 11.30 8.69
CA SER A 156 -1.30 12.36 7.76
C SER A 156 -2.64 12.08 7.06
N ALA A 157 -3.17 10.87 7.18
CA ALA A 157 -4.49 10.50 6.63
C ALA A 157 -5.59 11.38 7.24
N THR A 158 -6.47 11.93 6.38
CA THR A 158 -7.46 12.95 6.81
C THR A 158 -8.55 12.37 7.69
N ILE A 159 -8.82 11.06 7.59
CA ILE A 159 -9.77 10.33 8.44
C ILE A 159 -9.27 10.16 9.89
N VAL A 160 -7.95 10.32 10.13
CA VAL A 160 -7.34 10.06 11.45
C VAL A 160 -7.46 11.30 12.35
N PRO A 161 -8.22 11.22 13.46
CA PRO A 161 -8.33 12.29 14.43
C PRO A 161 -6.96 12.67 15.01
N SER A 162 -6.71 13.97 15.18
CA SER A 162 -5.44 14.48 15.69
C SER A 162 -5.03 13.88 17.03
N LEU A 163 -5.99 13.65 17.93
CA LEU A 163 -5.79 13.05 19.25
C LEU A 163 -5.21 11.62 19.18
N LEU A 164 -5.54 10.85 18.14
CA LEU A 164 -5.07 9.46 17.99
C LEU A 164 -3.72 9.35 17.26
N ARG A 165 -3.26 10.41 16.62
CA ARG A 165 -2.03 10.40 15.81
C ARG A 165 -0.77 9.93 16.56
N PRO A 166 -0.50 10.32 17.83
CA PRO A 166 0.68 9.83 18.54
C PRO A 166 0.67 8.31 18.75
N MET A 167 -0.50 7.75 19.10
CA MET A 167 -0.66 6.31 19.27
C MET A 167 -0.49 5.56 17.96
N ILE A 168 -1.12 6.05 16.88
CA ILE A 168 -1.01 5.47 15.53
C ILE A 168 0.45 5.52 15.06
N ARG A 169 1.15 6.63 15.26
CA ARG A 169 2.57 6.76 14.91
C ARG A 169 3.44 5.72 15.59
N SER A 170 3.20 5.47 16.89
CA SER A 170 3.93 4.43 17.63
C SER A 170 3.69 3.03 17.04
N ARG A 171 2.44 2.71 16.73
CA ARG A 171 2.07 1.41 16.13
C ARG A 171 2.63 1.24 14.72
N VAL A 172 2.59 2.30 13.89
CA VAL A 172 3.20 2.29 12.55
C VAL A 172 4.71 2.01 12.66
N ARG A 173 5.43 2.70 13.56
CA ARG A 173 6.86 2.44 13.78
C ARG A 173 7.13 0.99 14.15
N ALA A 174 6.38 0.44 15.11
CA ALA A 174 6.54 -0.95 15.53
C ALA A 174 6.30 -1.94 14.36
N CYS A 175 5.31 -1.67 13.50
CA CYS A 175 5.07 -2.45 12.29
C CYS A 175 6.22 -2.34 11.28
N GLU A 176 6.70 -1.13 11.01
CA GLU A 176 7.85 -0.88 10.15
C GLU A 176 9.10 -1.64 10.63
N ASP A 177 9.34 -1.65 11.96
CA ASP A 177 10.47 -2.39 12.53
C ASP A 177 10.32 -3.91 12.37
N ALA A 178 9.10 -4.45 12.48
CA ALA A 178 8.82 -5.86 12.21
C ALA A 178 9.08 -6.21 10.73
N LEU A 179 8.63 -5.36 9.79
CA LEU A 179 8.86 -5.53 8.36
C LEU A 179 10.35 -5.42 8.01
N ARG A 180 11.09 -4.46 8.61
CA ARG A 180 12.54 -4.36 8.42
C ARG A 180 13.29 -5.60 8.91
N ARG A 181 12.87 -6.19 10.05
CA ARG A 181 13.46 -7.46 10.53
C ARG A 181 13.18 -8.61 9.57
N ALA A 182 11.94 -8.70 9.04
CA ALA A 182 11.60 -9.72 8.05
C ALA A 182 12.48 -9.60 6.80
N VAL A 183 12.52 -8.40 6.20
CA VAL A 183 13.29 -8.10 4.99
C VAL A 183 14.80 -8.30 5.19
N GLY A 184 15.34 -7.92 6.36
CA GLY A 184 16.76 -8.02 6.67
C GLY A 184 17.33 -9.46 6.64
N ARG A 185 16.47 -10.48 6.58
CA ARG A 185 16.87 -11.90 6.46
C ARG A 185 17.18 -12.32 5.02
N PHE A 186 16.80 -11.47 4.04
CA PHE A 186 16.86 -11.82 2.62
C PHE A 186 17.66 -10.78 1.83
N PRO A 187 18.80 -11.14 1.22
CA PRO A 187 19.67 -10.19 0.54
C PRO A 187 19.04 -9.56 -0.71
N HIS A 188 18.04 -10.21 -1.31
CA HIS A 188 17.31 -9.73 -2.48
C HIS A 188 16.08 -8.87 -2.10
N ALA A 189 15.72 -8.76 -0.81
CA ALA A 189 14.58 -7.98 -0.37
C ALA A 189 14.99 -6.57 0.12
N ARG A 190 14.12 -5.60 -0.08
CA ARG A 190 14.27 -4.22 0.37
C ARG A 190 12.98 -3.75 1.04
N HIS A 191 13.12 -3.00 2.12
CA HIS A 191 12.00 -2.37 2.79
C HIS A 191 11.76 -0.96 2.23
N PHE A 192 10.50 -0.56 2.16
CA PHE A 192 10.06 0.78 1.86
C PHE A 192 9.02 1.22 2.89
N GLY A 193 9.27 2.32 3.55
CA GLY A 193 8.40 2.91 4.56
C GLY A 193 8.10 4.39 4.30
N PRO A 194 7.27 5.03 5.15
CA PRO A 194 6.84 6.41 4.96
C PRO A 194 7.99 7.42 4.88
N THR A 195 9.09 7.15 5.57
CA THR A 195 10.29 8.03 5.58
C THR A 195 11.10 7.96 4.29
N ASP A 196 10.81 7.00 3.44
CA ASP A 196 11.54 6.77 2.19
C ASP A 196 10.91 7.50 0.99
N LEU A 197 9.75 8.13 1.19
CA LEU A 197 9.14 8.99 0.19
C LEU A 197 10.00 10.26 -0.03
N ARG A 198 10.20 10.66 -1.29
CA ARG A 198 10.93 11.87 -1.65
C ARG A 198 10.29 13.14 -1.10
N GLN A 199 9.00 13.09 -0.81
CA GLN A 199 8.25 14.16 -0.15
C GLN A 199 7.23 13.60 0.81
N ALA A 200 6.91 14.35 1.86
CA ALA A 200 5.89 13.97 2.83
C ALA A 200 4.50 13.90 2.19
N MET A 201 3.70 12.95 2.65
CA MET A 201 2.29 12.86 2.29
C MET A 201 1.54 14.09 2.84
N THR A 202 0.68 14.65 2.02
CA THR A 202 -0.24 15.75 2.37
C THR A 202 -1.68 15.29 2.19
N PRO A 203 -2.69 16.04 2.67
CA PRO A 203 -4.11 15.69 2.43
C PRO A 203 -4.46 15.45 0.95
N ALA A 204 -3.79 16.11 0.00
CA ALA A 204 -4.01 15.91 -1.43
C ALA A 204 -3.53 14.55 -1.96
N HIS A 205 -2.73 13.83 -1.18
CA HIS A 205 -2.24 12.50 -1.52
C HIS A 205 -3.18 11.36 -1.07
N TYR A 206 -4.35 11.71 -0.55
CA TYR A 206 -5.37 10.72 -0.15
C TYR A 206 -6.55 10.76 -1.10
N ALA A 207 -7.13 9.58 -1.33
CA ALA A 207 -8.37 9.41 -2.06
C ALA A 207 -9.55 10.08 -1.31
N PRO A 208 -10.74 10.18 -1.92
CA PRO A 208 -11.90 10.82 -1.28
C PRO A 208 -12.32 10.24 0.08
N ASP A 209 -11.91 9.00 0.38
CA ASP A 209 -12.14 8.37 1.69
C ASP A 209 -11.20 8.89 2.79
N GLY A 210 -10.21 9.70 2.44
CA GLY A 210 -9.24 10.27 3.37
C GLY A 210 -8.24 9.27 3.95
N PHE A 211 -8.14 8.06 3.37
CA PHE A 211 -7.34 6.96 3.90
C PHE A 211 -6.45 6.32 2.84
N HIS A 212 -7.01 5.87 1.71
CA HIS A 212 -6.24 5.25 0.65
C HIS A 212 -5.41 6.27 -0.12
N PRO A 213 -4.27 5.86 -0.71
CA PRO A 213 -3.46 6.75 -1.54
C PRO A 213 -4.24 7.20 -2.78
N SER A 214 -4.13 8.49 -3.11
CA SER A 214 -4.62 9.03 -4.39
C SER A 214 -3.68 8.64 -5.54
N GLU A 215 -4.08 8.93 -6.77
CA GLU A 215 -3.26 8.73 -7.97
C GLU A 215 -1.87 9.39 -7.84
N SER A 216 -1.80 10.62 -7.30
CA SER A 216 -0.53 11.31 -7.09
C SER A 216 0.35 10.62 -6.04
N ALA A 217 -0.24 10.03 -5.01
CA ALA A 217 0.50 9.23 -4.03
C ALA A 217 1.01 7.92 -4.65
N HIS A 218 0.22 7.27 -5.49
CA HIS A 218 0.67 6.09 -6.23
C HIS A 218 1.88 6.39 -7.12
N ALA A 219 1.96 7.57 -7.75
CA ALA A 219 3.13 7.97 -8.52
C ALA A 219 4.39 8.12 -7.63
N LEU A 220 4.25 8.76 -6.45
CA LEU A 220 5.35 8.88 -5.48
C LEU A 220 5.85 7.52 -4.96
N ILE A 221 4.92 6.61 -4.68
CA ILE A 221 5.24 5.24 -4.25
C ILE A 221 5.98 4.51 -5.38
N ALA A 222 5.53 4.67 -6.62
CA ALA A 222 6.13 4.02 -7.78
C ALA A 222 7.59 4.42 -7.99
N ASP A 223 7.91 5.71 -7.90
CA ASP A 223 9.28 6.22 -8.01
C ASP A 223 10.20 5.55 -6.97
N ALA A 224 9.75 5.51 -5.72
CA ALA A 224 10.53 4.94 -4.64
C ALA A 224 10.67 3.41 -4.73
N VAL A 225 9.65 2.71 -5.23
CA VAL A 225 9.71 1.26 -5.49
C VAL A 225 10.65 0.96 -6.65
N LEU A 226 10.54 1.72 -7.74
CA LEU A 226 11.39 1.54 -8.93
C LEU A 226 12.87 1.74 -8.58
N ASP A 227 13.23 2.78 -7.83
CA ASP A 227 14.60 3.02 -7.35
C ASP A 227 15.17 1.81 -6.60
N ARG A 228 14.34 1.07 -5.84
CA ARG A 228 14.76 -0.11 -5.07
C ARG A 228 14.81 -1.41 -5.87
N LEU A 229 14.07 -1.48 -6.97
CA LEU A 229 14.08 -2.65 -7.84
C LEU A 229 15.30 -2.64 -8.78
N VAL A 230 15.74 -1.46 -9.24
CA VAL A 230 16.78 -1.33 -10.28
C VAL A 230 18.11 -0.77 -9.75
N GLY A 231 18.15 -0.17 -8.55
CA GLY A 231 19.36 0.29 -7.85
C GLY A 231 19.89 -0.79 -6.94
#